data_53ac1ea77bf0fd2a5b21f6242bf2d237
#
_entry.id   53ac1ea77bf0fd2a5b21f6242bf2d237
#
_cell.length_a   1.000
_cell.length_b   1.000
_cell.length_c   1.000
_cell.angle_alpha   90.00
_cell.angle_beta   90.00
_cell.angle_gamma   90.00
#
_symmetry.space_group_name_H-M   'P 1'
#
loop_
_entity.id
_entity.type
_entity.pdbx_description
1 polymer ?
#
loop_
_entity_poly.entity_id
_entity_poly.type
_entity_poly.pdbx_seq_one_letter_code
_entity_poly.pdbx_strand_id
1 'polypeptide(L)'
;DRAENPLGFRTLEVTADRGMLINGKPVYLQGANVHQDHAGWGDAVTDAGARRDVRLMKNAGFNFIRGSHYPHSQAFLDACDREGMCMLNEGVFWGMGGFKEHDRYWNCDAYPAEKKDRIAFEESCMRQVREMVLQFRNHPSIVIWSISNEPFFTRHAPEARALCNRLITLVKELDPTRPVCAGGGQRGNFDKLGDMAAFNGDGSHVKTPGRPSMVTEYGSVSCRRPGAYAPGW
;
A
#
# COMPACT_ATOMS: atom_id res chain seq x y z
N ASP A 1 -21.00 28.87 2.10
CA ASP A 1 -20.42 27.64 1.49
C ASP A 1 -20.78 26.44 2.37
N ARG A 2 -21.21 25.35 1.76
CA ARG A 2 -21.56 24.10 2.44
C ARG A 2 -20.60 23.02 1.95
N ALA A 3 -19.91 22.35 2.88
CA ALA A 3 -19.11 21.17 2.60
C ALA A 3 -19.79 19.95 3.22
N GLU A 4 -19.95 18.88 2.45
CA GLU A 4 -20.48 17.61 2.91
C GLU A 4 -19.37 16.56 2.78
N ASN A 5 -19.00 15.92 3.88
CA ASN A 5 -18.02 14.85 3.89
C ASN A 5 -18.69 13.57 4.43
N PRO A 6 -18.56 12.43 3.75
CA PRO A 6 -18.99 11.15 4.28
C PRO A 6 -18.19 10.82 5.53
N LEU A 7 -18.85 10.22 6.52
CA LEU A 7 -18.24 9.81 7.77
C LEU A 7 -18.70 8.39 8.13
N GLY A 8 -17.78 7.55 8.57
CA GLY A 8 -18.07 6.22 9.06
C GLY A 8 -17.32 5.93 10.36
N PHE A 9 -18.00 5.28 11.29
CA PHE A 9 -17.42 4.85 12.56
C PHE A 9 -17.17 3.36 12.56
N ARG A 10 -15.99 2.96 13.01
CA ARG A 10 -15.61 1.57 13.24
C ARG A 10 -14.50 1.48 14.25
N THR A 11 -14.36 0.32 14.86
CA THR A 11 -13.16 -0.06 15.60
C THR A 11 -12.32 -1.02 14.78
N LEU A 12 -11.00 -0.90 14.89
CA LEU A 12 -10.03 -1.78 14.24
C LEU A 12 -9.10 -2.34 15.30
N GLU A 13 -8.88 -3.64 15.24
CA GLU A 13 -7.88 -4.33 16.04
C GLU A 13 -7.15 -5.33 15.15
N VAL A 14 -5.85 -5.45 15.31
CA VAL A 14 -5.06 -6.46 14.62
C VAL A 14 -4.21 -7.21 15.62
N THR A 15 -4.35 -8.54 15.65
CA THR A 15 -3.65 -9.41 16.60
C THR A 15 -3.00 -10.58 15.88
N ALA A 16 -1.98 -11.17 16.53
CA ALA A 16 -1.25 -12.29 15.93
C ALA A 16 -2.08 -13.59 15.89
N ASP A 17 -3.02 -13.76 16.80
CA ASP A 17 -3.86 -14.96 16.97
C ASP A 17 -5.20 -14.88 16.26
N ARG A 18 -5.81 -13.68 16.18
CA ARG A 18 -7.15 -13.49 15.60
C ARG A 18 -7.14 -12.76 14.26
N GLY A 19 -5.99 -12.22 13.83
CA GLY A 19 -5.88 -11.41 12.63
C GLY A 19 -6.56 -10.05 12.75
N MET A 20 -7.22 -9.60 11.69
CA MET A 20 -7.95 -8.34 11.64
C MET A 20 -9.35 -8.49 12.23
N LEU A 21 -9.69 -7.59 13.17
CA LEU A 21 -11.05 -7.46 13.69
C LEU A 21 -11.60 -6.09 13.31
N ILE A 22 -12.83 -6.08 12.80
CA ILE A 22 -13.60 -4.87 12.52
C ILE A 22 -14.86 -4.92 13.39
N ASN A 23 -15.05 -3.91 14.23
CA ASN A 23 -16.17 -3.87 15.21
C ASN A 23 -16.22 -5.13 16.08
N GLY A 24 -15.05 -5.60 16.53
CA GLY A 24 -14.90 -6.78 17.39
C GLY A 24 -15.10 -8.13 16.69
N LYS A 25 -15.40 -8.15 15.38
CA LYS A 25 -15.60 -9.37 14.59
C LYS A 25 -14.38 -9.68 13.74
N PRO A 26 -13.86 -10.92 13.73
CA PRO A 26 -12.81 -11.33 12.83
C PRO A 26 -13.23 -11.18 11.38
N VAL A 27 -12.36 -10.59 10.56
CA VAL A 27 -12.57 -10.41 9.12
C VAL A 27 -11.38 -11.00 8.39
N TYR A 28 -11.65 -11.99 7.53
CA TYR A 28 -10.65 -12.50 6.62
C TYR A 28 -10.59 -11.60 5.38
N LEU A 29 -9.46 -10.91 5.19
CA LEU A 29 -9.27 -10.00 4.08
C LEU A 29 -8.87 -10.79 2.82
N GLN A 30 -9.72 -10.76 1.81
CA GLN A 30 -9.49 -11.35 0.49
C GLN A 30 -9.61 -10.29 -0.58
N GLY A 31 -8.53 -10.10 -1.36
CA GLY A 31 -8.52 -9.01 -2.31
C GLY A 31 -7.50 -9.17 -3.41
N ALA A 32 -7.32 -8.09 -4.14
CA ALA A 32 -6.26 -7.96 -5.12
C ALA A 32 -5.63 -6.58 -5.08
N ASN A 33 -4.46 -6.47 -5.68
CA ASN A 33 -3.79 -5.20 -5.89
C ASN A 33 -4.43 -4.47 -7.07
N VAL A 34 -4.57 -3.17 -6.94
CA VAL A 34 -5.07 -2.31 -8.00
C VAL A 34 -4.05 -1.22 -8.29
N HIS A 35 -3.58 -1.17 -9.53
CA HIS A 35 -2.85 -0.04 -10.07
C HIS A 35 -3.82 0.94 -10.74
N GLN A 36 -3.51 2.24 -10.64
CA GLN A 36 -4.22 3.27 -11.38
C GLN A 36 -3.69 3.32 -12.81
N ASP A 37 -4.08 2.33 -13.59
CA ASP A 37 -3.64 2.16 -14.96
C ASP A 37 -4.73 1.50 -15.81
N HIS A 38 -5.29 2.24 -16.74
CA HIS A 38 -6.34 1.77 -17.65
C HIS A 38 -5.84 1.68 -19.09
N ALA A 39 -6.24 0.60 -19.76
CA ALA A 39 -5.93 0.42 -21.18
C ALA A 39 -6.46 1.61 -22.00
N GLY A 40 -5.56 2.26 -22.73
CA GLY A 40 -5.83 3.42 -23.55
C GLY A 40 -5.76 4.78 -22.85
N TRP A 41 -5.78 4.81 -21.51
CA TRP A 41 -5.73 6.07 -20.72
C TRP A 41 -4.52 6.15 -19.79
N GLY A 42 -3.84 5.02 -19.53
CA GLY A 42 -2.77 4.97 -18.55
C GLY A 42 -3.27 5.50 -17.20
N ASP A 43 -2.50 6.37 -16.58
CA ASP A 43 -2.81 6.95 -15.26
C ASP A 43 -3.94 7.99 -15.29
N ALA A 44 -4.42 8.40 -16.47
CA ALA A 44 -5.51 9.36 -16.60
C ALA A 44 -6.89 8.72 -16.33
N VAL A 45 -7.01 7.98 -15.24
CA VAL A 45 -8.23 7.28 -14.84
C VAL A 45 -9.28 8.29 -14.38
N THR A 46 -10.46 8.19 -14.98
CA THR A 46 -11.61 9.04 -14.59
C THR A 46 -12.23 8.56 -13.27
N ASP A 47 -12.96 9.44 -12.60
CA ASP A 47 -13.75 9.08 -11.41
C ASP A 47 -14.73 7.93 -11.68
N ALA A 48 -15.30 7.88 -12.88
CA ALA A 48 -16.19 6.79 -13.29
C ALA A 48 -15.42 5.47 -13.44
N GLY A 49 -14.19 5.53 -13.97
CA GLY A 49 -13.28 4.39 -14.06
C GLY A 49 -12.92 3.86 -12.68
N ALA A 50 -12.52 4.73 -11.77
CA ALA A 50 -12.20 4.37 -10.38
C ALA A 50 -13.39 3.68 -9.68
N ARG A 51 -14.59 4.26 -9.79
CA ARG A 51 -15.81 3.65 -9.24
C ARG A 51 -16.17 2.32 -9.88
N ARG A 52 -15.90 2.16 -11.18
CA ARG A 52 -16.11 0.89 -11.90
C ARG A 52 -15.20 -0.19 -11.37
N ASP A 53 -13.93 0.08 -11.18
CA ASP A 53 -12.94 -0.89 -10.71
C ASP A 53 -13.30 -1.43 -9.32
N VAL A 54 -13.65 -0.55 -8.38
CA VAL A 54 -14.10 -0.97 -7.05
C VAL A 54 -15.33 -1.87 -7.13
N ARG A 55 -16.31 -1.54 -7.98
CA ARG A 55 -17.51 -2.39 -8.17
C ARG A 55 -17.19 -3.73 -8.81
N LEU A 56 -16.27 -3.77 -9.77
CA LEU A 56 -15.84 -5.04 -10.36
C LEU A 56 -15.19 -5.95 -9.32
N MET A 57 -14.33 -5.39 -8.45
CA MET A 57 -13.73 -6.12 -7.35
C MET A 57 -14.79 -6.64 -6.38
N LYS A 58 -15.75 -5.80 -6.00
CA LYS A 58 -16.86 -6.19 -5.12
C LYS A 58 -17.71 -7.32 -5.73
N ASN A 59 -18.06 -7.20 -7.01
CA ASN A 59 -18.86 -8.19 -7.72
C ASN A 59 -18.11 -9.52 -7.92
N ALA A 60 -16.78 -9.49 -7.96
CA ALA A 60 -15.94 -10.68 -7.96
C ALA A 60 -15.83 -11.38 -6.59
N GLY A 61 -16.48 -10.82 -5.55
CA GLY A 61 -16.51 -11.40 -4.20
C GLY A 61 -15.37 -10.95 -3.29
N PHE A 62 -14.54 -10.01 -3.73
CA PHE A 62 -13.50 -9.45 -2.86
C PHE A 62 -14.09 -8.52 -1.80
N ASN A 63 -13.43 -8.45 -0.65
CA ASN A 63 -13.73 -7.52 0.44
C ASN A 63 -12.57 -6.59 0.77
N PHE A 64 -11.46 -6.71 0.05
CA PHE A 64 -10.23 -5.97 0.31
C PHE A 64 -9.54 -5.56 -0.99
N ILE A 65 -8.93 -4.36 -0.97
CA ILE A 65 -8.10 -3.85 -2.05
C ILE A 65 -6.79 -3.34 -1.46
N ARG A 66 -5.67 -3.67 -2.10
CA ARG A 66 -4.42 -2.96 -1.90
C ARG A 66 -4.25 -1.93 -3.00
N GLY A 67 -4.17 -0.66 -2.62
CA GLY A 67 -3.84 0.43 -3.55
C GLY A 67 -2.34 0.42 -3.84
N SER A 68 -1.93 -0.23 -4.91
CA SER A 68 -0.53 -0.38 -5.30
C SER A 68 -0.10 0.74 -6.23
N HIS A 69 1.06 1.30 -6.11
CA HIS A 69 1.98 1.42 -4.96
C HIS A 69 2.07 2.91 -4.64
N TYR A 70 0.95 3.57 -4.51
CA TYR A 70 0.75 5.01 -4.32
C TYR A 70 -0.68 5.29 -3.85
N PRO A 71 -0.96 6.47 -3.28
CA PRO A 71 -2.32 6.85 -2.92
C PRO A 71 -3.23 6.90 -4.14
N HIS A 72 -4.40 6.27 -4.04
CA HIS A 72 -5.43 6.32 -5.07
C HIS A 72 -6.28 7.59 -4.96
N SER A 73 -7.06 7.89 -6.02
CA SER A 73 -7.90 9.08 -6.08
C SER A 73 -9.00 9.09 -5.02
N GLN A 74 -9.49 10.29 -4.67
CA GLN A 74 -10.63 10.48 -3.78
C GLN A 74 -11.85 9.65 -4.24
N ALA A 75 -12.14 9.64 -5.55
CA ALA A 75 -13.27 8.90 -6.11
C ALA A 75 -13.15 7.39 -5.92
N PHE A 76 -11.92 6.86 -5.91
CA PHE A 76 -11.67 5.45 -5.62
C PHE A 76 -11.99 5.12 -4.16
N LEU A 77 -11.53 5.95 -3.23
CA LEU A 77 -11.76 5.78 -1.80
C LEU A 77 -13.23 5.97 -1.43
N ASP A 78 -13.90 6.98 -2.02
CA ASP A 78 -15.34 7.17 -1.88
C ASP A 78 -16.14 5.94 -2.35
N ALA A 79 -15.68 5.30 -3.43
CA ALA A 79 -16.29 4.07 -3.90
C ALA A 79 -16.04 2.90 -2.93
N CYS A 80 -14.84 2.78 -2.38
CA CYS A 80 -14.53 1.78 -1.34
C CYS A 80 -15.44 1.96 -0.12
N ASP A 81 -15.65 3.19 0.34
CA ASP A 81 -16.53 3.50 1.46
C ASP A 81 -17.98 3.07 1.17
N ARG A 82 -18.50 3.39 -0.02
CA ARG A 82 -19.89 3.09 -0.42
C ARG A 82 -20.15 1.61 -0.63
N GLU A 83 -19.19 0.91 -1.23
CA GLU A 83 -19.30 -0.52 -1.53
C GLU A 83 -18.90 -1.40 -0.33
N GLY A 84 -18.40 -0.82 0.77
CA GLY A 84 -17.92 -1.54 1.93
C GLY A 84 -16.70 -2.40 1.63
N MET A 85 -15.77 -1.87 0.84
CA MET A 85 -14.48 -2.50 0.55
C MET A 85 -13.43 -2.02 1.56
N CYS A 86 -12.78 -2.95 2.24
CA CYS A 86 -11.62 -2.60 3.05
C CYS A 86 -10.43 -2.26 2.14
N MET A 87 -9.58 -1.34 2.59
CA MET A 87 -8.44 -0.89 1.79
C MET A 87 -7.17 -0.79 2.63
N LEU A 88 -6.07 -1.25 2.07
CA LEU A 88 -4.72 -0.84 2.43
C LEU A 88 -4.32 0.28 1.48
N ASN A 89 -4.16 1.49 2.03
CA ASN A 89 -3.69 2.64 1.27
C ASN A 89 -2.19 2.79 1.44
N GLU A 90 -1.45 2.94 0.33
CA GLU A 90 -0.01 2.83 0.31
C GLU A 90 0.67 4.13 -0.07
N GLY A 91 1.78 4.42 0.59
CA GLY A 91 2.65 5.56 0.28
C GLY A 91 3.58 5.27 -0.88
N VAL A 92 4.26 6.31 -1.35
CA VAL A 92 5.03 6.33 -2.60
C VAL A 92 6.46 5.78 -2.52
N PHE A 93 6.92 5.32 -1.36
CA PHE A 93 8.26 4.74 -1.26
C PHE A 93 8.26 3.33 -1.85
N TRP A 94 8.53 3.26 -3.14
CA TRP A 94 8.50 2.02 -3.90
C TRP A 94 9.90 1.50 -4.21
N GLY A 95 10.13 0.22 -3.94
CA GLY A 95 11.42 -0.46 -4.13
C GLY A 95 11.95 -0.58 -5.56
N MET A 96 11.15 -0.21 -6.54
CA MET A 96 11.54 -0.24 -7.96
C MET A 96 12.07 1.12 -8.47
N GLY A 97 12.34 2.07 -7.59
CA GLY A 97 12.82 3.40 -7.96
C GLY A 97 14.32 3.43 -8.22
N GLY A 98 14.74 3.87 -9.40
CA GLY A 98 16.13 4.15 -9.74
C GLY A 98 16.75 3.13 -10.69
N PHE A 99 16.38 3.21 -11.95
CA PHE A 99 17.05 2.47 -13.03
C PHE A 99 18.46 2.99 -13.21
N LYS A 100 19.46 2.13 -13.04
CA LYS A 100 20.74 2.28 -13.75
C LYS A 100 20.54 1.72 -15.15
N GLU A 101 21.00 2.44 -16.15
CA GLU A 101 20.83 2.17 -17.58
C GLU A 101 21.22 0.76 -18.04
N HIS A 102 21.91 -0.04 -17.21
CA HIS A 102 22.47 -1.34 -17.54
C HIS A 102 22.05 -2.50 -16.63
N ASP A 103 21.31 -2.26 -15.55
CA ASP A 103 20.86 -3.34 -14.64
C ASP A 103 19.44 -3.74 -14.96
N ARG A 104 19.29 -4.82 -15.70
CA ARG A 104 17.98 -5.42 -15.98
C ARG A 104 17.39 -6.00 -14.69
N TYR A 105 16.28 -5.40 -14.26
CA TYR A 105 15.17 -5.97 -13.50
C TYR A 105 15.15 -5.97 -11.97
N TRP A 106 16.20 -6.13 -11.19
CA TRP A 106 16.01 -6.32 -9.75
C TRP A 106 17.07 -5.64 -8.87
N ASN A 107 17.97 -4.90 -9.46
CA ASN A 107 19.04 -4.19 -8.76
C ASN A 107 18.82 -2.67 -8.68
N CYS A 108 17.57 -2.24 -8.72
CA CYS A 108 17.22 -0.84 -8.60
C CYS A 108 17.31 -0.42 -7.14
N ASP A 109 18.09 0.61 -6.84
CA ASP A 109 18.15 1.16 -5.50
C ASP A 109 16.82 1.89 -5.20
N ALA A 110 16.00 1.33 -4.33
CA ALA A 110 14.79 1.95 -3.79
C ALA A 110 15.11 3.22 -3.00
N TYR A 111 16.33 3.32 -2.50
CA TYR A 111 16.83 4.46 -1.75
C TYR A 111 18.01 5.07 -2.49
N PRO A 112 18.16 6.41 -2.52
CA PRO A 112 19.17 7.08 -3.34
C PRO A 112 20.59 6.63 -3.03
N ALA A 113 21.31 6.20 -4.08
CA ALA A 113 22.71 5.82 -4.00
C ALA A 113 23.59 7.03 -3.62
N GLU A 114 23.33 8.17 -4.26
CA GLU A 114 24.08 9.40 -4.05
C GLU A 114 23.63 10.11 -2.77
N LYS A 115 24.58 10.38 -1.88
CA LYS A 115 24.30 11.04 -0.59
C LYS A 115 23.63 12.40 -0.74
N LYS A 116 23.98 13.13 -1.80
CA LYS A 116 23.43 14.49 -2.06
C LYS A 116 21.91 14.48 -2.28
N ASP A 117 21.35 13.37 -2.79
CA ASP A 117 19.94 13.26 -3.13
C ASP A 117 19.07 12.74 -1.97
N ARG A 118 19.69 12.21 -0.91
CA ARG A 118 18.99 11.53 0.19
C ARG A 118 18.09 12.45 0.98
N ILE A 119 18.56 13.66 1.30
CA ILE A 119 17.77 14.61 2.12
C ILE A 119 16.49 14.97 1.38
N ALA A 120 16.58 15.39 0.12
CA ALA A 120 15.42 15.78 -0.67
C ALA A 120 14.45 14.61 -0.89
N PHE A 121 14.96 13.40 -1.09
CA PHE A 121 14.17 12.18 -1.20
C PHE A 121 13.40 11.88 0.09
N GLU A 122 14.09 11.87 1.24
CA GLU A 122 13.46 11.59 2.53
C GLU A 122 12.41 12.65 2.91
N GLU A 123 12.71 13.93 2.69
CA GLU A 123 11.76 15.02 2.91
C GLU A 123 10.52 14.88 2.01
N SER A 124 10.73 14.47 0.75
CA SER A 124 9.64 14.20 -0.17
C SER A 124 8.77 13.04 0.29
N CYS A 125 9.36 11.92 0.72
CA CYS A 125 8.62 10.78 1.27
C CYS A 125 7.82 11.18 2.51
N MET A 126 8.44 11.90 3.44
CA MET A 126 7.78 12.38 4.67
C MET A 126 6.59 13.30 4.35
N ARG A 127 6.77 14.23 3.41
CA ARG A 127 5.70 15.13 2.98
C ARG A 127 4.54 14.37 2.34
N GLN A 128 4.82 13.48 1.39
CA GLN A 128 3.78 12.73 0.66
C GLN A 128 2.99 11.79 1.58
N VAL A 129 3.65 11.12 2.52
CA VAL A 129 2.96 10.28 3.51
C VAL A 129 2.11 11.13 4.45
N ARG A 130 2.61 12.30 4.86
CA ARG A 130 1.82 13.26 5.67
C ARG A 130 0.56 13.68 4.93
N GLU A 131 0.69 14.10 3.68
CA GLU A 131 -0.42 14.52 2.82
C GLU A 131 -1.43 13.40 2.63
N MET A 132 -0.97 12.18 2.32
CA MET A 132 -1.81 11.00 2.19
C MET A 132 -2.66 10.75 3.45
N VAL A 133 -2.05 10.73 4.62
CA VAL A 133 -2.77 10.45 5.86
C VAL A 133 -3.76 11.58 6.18
N LEU A 134 -3.34 12.84 6.07
CA LEU A 134 -4.22 13.98 6.37
C LEU A 134 -5.42 14.05 5.42
N GLN A 135 -5.20 13.74 4.14
CA GLN A 135 -6.25 13.77 3.13
C GLN A 135 -7.25 12.62 3.31
N PHE A 136 -6.76 11.42 3.64
CA PHE A 136 -7.58 10.21 3.53
C PHE A 136 -7.97 9.55 4.86
N ARG A 137 -7.47 10.01 6.01
CA ARG A 137 -7.77 9.39 7.32
C ARG A 137 -9.25 9.35 7.70
N ASN A 138 -10.08 10.15 7.05
CA ASN A 138 -11.53 10.14 7.30
C ASN A 138 -12.28 9.05 6.52
N HIS A 139 -11.62 8.35 5.59
CA HIS A 139 -12.24 7.22 4.88
C HIS A 139 -12.33 5.99 5.78
N PRO A 140 -13.53 5.50 6.11
CA PRO A 140 -13.70 4.32 6.94
C PRO A 140 -13.23 3.03 6.26
N SER A 141 -13.19 2.99 4.93
CA SER A 141 -12.68 1.86 4.15
C SER A 141 -11.19 1.60 4.37
N ILE A 142 -10.39 2.62 4.63
CA ILE A 142 -8.96 2.43 4.93
C ILE A 142 -8.84 1.75 6.29
N VAL A 143 -8.33 0.52 6.29
CA VAL A 143 -8.14 -0.29 7.50
C VAL A 143 -6.67 -0.51 7.84
N ILE A 144 -5.75 -0.28 6.89
CA ILE A 144 -4.30 -0.41 7.05
C ILE A 144 -3.62 0.72 6.28
N TRP A 145 -2.59 1.31 6.89
CA TRP A 145 -1.63 2.15 6.19
C TRP A 145 -0.39 1.34 5.83
N SER A 146 0.07 1.45 4.59
CA SER A 146 1.37 0.98 4.15
C SER A 146 2.26 2.17 3.81
N ILE A 147 3.49 2.18 4.31
CA ILE A 147 4.40 3.32 4.06
C ILE A 147 5.29 3.10 2.84
N SER A 148 5.31 1.89 2.29
CA SER A 148 6.22 1.52 1.20
C SER A 148 5.80 0.23 0.51
N ASN A 149 6.37 -0.01 -0.68
CA ASN A 149 6.42 -1.34 -1.31
C ASN A 149 7.86 -1.79 -1.45
N GLU A 150 8.19 -2.98 -0.95
CA GLU A 150 9.47 -3.67 -1.15
C GLU A 150 10.73 -2.78 -0.94
N PRO A 151 10.80 -2.03 0.15
CA PRO A 151 11.87 -1.03 0.37
C PRO A 151 13.25 -1.66 0.56
N PHE A 152 13.35 -2.98 0.58
CA PHE A 152 14.58 -3.72 0.74
C PHE A 152 15.42 -3.83 -0.55
N PHE A 153 14.87 -3.48 -1.72
CA PHE A 153 15.64 -3.46 -2.97
C PHE A 153 16.61 -2.28 -3.00
N THR A 154 17.59 -2.31 -2.11
CA THR A 154 18.61 -1.26 -1.99
C THR A 154 19.88 -1.81 -1.33
N ARG A 155 21.03 -1.25 -1.68
CA ARG A 155 22.30 -1.46 -0.96
C ARG A 155 22.36 -0.66 0.34
N HIS A 156 21.39 0.26 0.55
CA HIS A 156 21.31 1.16 1.70
C HIS A 156 20.16 0.76 2.64
N ALA A 157 20.03 -0.54 2.90
CA ALA A 157 18.94 -1.07 3.73
C ALA A 157 18.86 -0.47 5.15
N PRO A 158 19.96 -0.17 5.85
CA PRO A 158 19.88 0.51 7.14
C PRO A 158 19.24 1.90 7.08
N GLU A 159 19.62 2.71 6.08
CA GLU A 159 19.09 4.05 5.87
C GLU A 159 17.62 4.00 5.43
N ALA A 160 17.29 3.11 4.49
CA ALA A 160 15.91 2.87 4.08
C ALA A 160 15.02 2.44 5.25
N ARG A 161 15.52 1.58 6.14
CA ARG A 161 14.80 1.20 7.37
C ARG A 161 14.64 2.38 8.34
N ALA A 162 15.65 3.22 8.48
CA ALA A 162 15.56 4.42 9.31
C ALA A 162 14.47 5.36 8.78
N LEU A 163 14.40 5.56 7.46
CA LEU A 163 13.32 6.31 6.82
C LEU A 163 11.96 5.66 7.08
N CYS A 164 11.83 4.34 6.87
CA CYS A 164 10.58 3.62 7.14
C CYS A 164 10.10 3.80 8.59
N ASN A 165 11.00 3.73 9.57
CA ASN A 165 10.64 3.98 10.97
C ASN A 165 10.11 5.40 11.19
N ARG A 166 10.73 6.41 10.58
CA ARG A 166 10.24 7.81 10.64
C ARG A 166 8.87 7.96 10.00
N LEU A 167 8.63 7.31 8.85
CA LEU A 167 7.33 7.31 8.19
C LEU A 167 6.25 6.64 9.05
N ILE A 168 6.56 5.52 9.69
CA ILE A 168 5.66 4.83 10.61
C ILE A 168 5.31 5.72 11.81
N THR A 169 6.32 6.35 12.43
CA THR A 169 6.10 7.29 13.52
C THR A 169 5.17 8.42 13.10
N LEU A 170 5.43 9.03 11.94
CA LEU A 170 4.57 10.08 11.38
C LEU A 170 3.12 9.62 11.17
N VAL A 171 2.93 8.43 10.61
CA VAL A 171 1.57 7.88 10.42
C VAL A 171 0.87 7.70 11.76
N LYS A 172 1.55 7.14 12.75
CA LYS A 172 0.97 6.91 14.10
C LYS A 172 0.66 8.21 14.84
N GLU A 173 1.43 9.28 14.63
CA GLU A 173 1.14 10.61 15.16
C GLU A 173 -0.12 11.23 14.53
N LEU A 174 -0.32 11.02 13.23
CA LEU A 174 -1.43 11.59 12.48
C LEU A 174 -2.72 10.76 12.56
N ASP A 175 -2.57 9.45 12.70
CA ASP A 175 -3.67 8.48 12.81
C ASP A 175 -3.25 7.29 13.69
N PRO A 176 -3.48 7.37 15.01
CA PRO A 176 -3.19 6.27 15.92
C PRO A 176 -4.20 5.12 15.84
N THR A 177 -5.27 5.27 15.05
CA THR A 177 -6.42 4.34 15.06
C THR A 177 -6.25 3.15 14.12
N ARG A 178 -5.31 3.21 13.18
CA ARG A 178 -5.07 2.17 12.18
C ARG A 178 -3.70 1.52 12.35
N PRO A 179 -3.59 0.22 12.06
CA PRO A 179 -2.30 -0.42 11.95
C PRO A 179 -1.52 0.12 10.75
N VAL A 180 -0.19 0.12 10.88
CA VAL A 180 0.75 0.53 9.83
C VAL A 180 1.78 -0.57 9.58
N CYS A 181 2.14 -0.77 8.31
CA CYS A 181 3.15 -1.73 7.86
C CYS A 181 4.07 -1.16 6.77
N ALA A 182 5.14 -1.89 6.48
CA ALA A 182 5.92 -1.75 5.26
C ALA A 182 5.48 -2.87 4.30
N GLY A 183 4.79 -2.53 3.21
CA GLY A 183 4.32 -3.49 2.21
C GLY A 183 5.48 -4.28 1.61
N GLY A 184 5.33 -5.60 1.47
CA GLY A 184 6.36 -6.45 0.92
C GLY A 184 7.66 -6.47 1.73
N GLY A 185 7.58 -6.43 3.05
CA GLY A 185 8.74 -6.28 3.95
C GLY A 185 9.52 -7.55 4.27
N GLN A 186 9.39 -8.64 3.49
CA GLN A 186 9.91 -9.96 3.80
C GLN A 186 11.43 -10.09 3.91
N ARG A 187 12.19 -9.08 3.52
CA ARG A 187 13.67 -9.09 3.55
C ARG A 187 14.20 -7.91 4.37
N GLY A 188 15.45 -7.99 4.80
CA GLY A 188 16.13 -6.87 5.48
C GLY A 188 15.50 -6.45 6.81
N ASN A 189 14.71 -7.31 7.45
CA ASN A 189 13.97 -7.05 8.69
C ASN A 189 12.93 -5.90 8.59
N PHE A 190 12.44 -5.58 7.40
CA PHE A 190 11.34 -4.62 7.24
C PHE A 190 10.01 -5.17 7.76
N ASP A 191 9.84 -6.51 7.78
CA ASP A 191 8.73 -7.23 8.41
C ASP A 191 8.59 -6.98 9.92
N LYS A 192 9.66 -6.48 10.55
CA LYS A 192 9.67 -6.15 11.98
C LYS A 192 9.22 -4.72 12.28
N LEU A 193 8.97 -3.91 11.23
CA LEU A 193 8.57 -2.52 11.38
C LEU A 193 7.05 -2.40 11.49
N GLY A 194 6.60 -1.32 12.17
CA GLY A 194 5.18 -1.01 12.34
C GLY A 194 4.43 -2.02 13.21
N ASP A 195 3.11 -2.06 13.04
CA ASP A 195 2.20 -2.86 13.86
C ASP A 195 2.05 -4.30 13.35
N MET A 196 2.31 -4.55 12.07
CA MET A 196 2.12 -5.84 11.42
C MET A 196 3.17 -6.10 10.34
N ALA A 197 3.42 -7.38 10.08
CA ALA A 197 4.29 -7.82 9.00
C ALA A 197 3.49 -7.95 7.69
N ALA A 198 4.09 -7.51 6.58
CA ALA A 198 3.50 -7.57 5.26
C ALA A 198 4.49 -8.24 4.27
N PHE A 199 4.01 -9.22 3.52
CA PHE A 199 4.85 -10.05 2.67
C PHE A 199 4.37 -10.03 1.22
N ASN A 200 5.31 -10.04 0.29
CA ASN A 200 5.04 -10.15 -1.15
C ASN A 200 5.61 -11.45 -1.72
N GLY A 201 5.06 -11.93 -2.84
CA GLY A 201 5.58 -13.03 -3.63
C GLY A 201 5.80 -14.30 -2.82
N ASP A 202 7.04 -14.76 -2.81
CA ASP A 202 7.51 -15.93 -2.04
C ASP A 202 7.44 -15.73 -0.52
N GLY A 203 7.31 -14.50 -0.08
CA GLY A 203 7.10 -14.13 1.32
C GLY A 203 5.81 -14.68 1.92
N SER A 204 4.89 -15.21 1.11
CA SER A 204 3.68 -15.89 1.58
C SER A 204 3.94 -17.04 2.55
N HIS A 205 5.15 -17.61 2.53
CA HIS A 205 5.60 -18.65 3.43
C HIS A 205 6.32 -18.12 4.68
N VAL A 206 6.71 -16.86 4.67
CA VAL A 206 7.41 -16.24 5.80
C VAL A 206 6.39 -15.87 6.87
N LYS A 207 6.68 -16.23 8.09
CA LYS A 207 5.88 -15.86 9.27
C LYS A 207 6.79 -15.26 10.30
N THR A 208 6.39 -14.10 10.82
CA THR A 208 7.04 -13.50 11.98
C THR A 208 6.27 -13.93 13.23
N PRO A 209 6.78 -14.87 14.04
CA PRO A 209 6.05 -15.37 15.20
C PRO A 209 5.67 -14.25 16.16
N GLY A 210 4.44 -14.32 16.67
CA GLY A 210 3.93 -13.37 17.64
C GLY A 210 3.57 -11.98 17.08
N ARG A 211 3.61 -11.82 15.75
CA ARG A 211 3.15 -10.59 15.10
C ARG A 211 1.97 -10.84 14.18
N PRO A 212 1.02 -9.91 14.09
CA PRO A 212 0.03 -9.92 13.03
C PRO A 212 0.74 -9.89 11.66
N SER A 213 0.25 -10.64 10.71
CA SER A 213 0.86 -10.70 9.39
C SER A 213 -0.18 -10.86 8.29
N MET A 214 0.14 -10.35 7.10
CA MET A 214 -0.64 -10.59 5.89
C MET A 214 0.28 -10.75 4.68
N VAL A 215 -0.22 -11.45 3.66
CA VAL A 215 0.38 -11.42 2.33
C VAL A 215 -0.26 -10.26 1.57
N THR A 216 0.57 -9.30 1.21
CA THR A 216 0.14 -8.08 0.52
C THR A 216 0.14 -8.24 -0.98
N GLU A 217 0.88 -9.24 -1.49
CA GLU A 217 0.97 -9.50 -2.93
C GLU A 217 1.41 -10.94 -3.19
N TYR A 218 0.71 -11.63 -4.08
CA TYR A 218 1.09 -12.96 -4.59
C TYR A 218 0.43 -13.22 -5.93
N GLY A 219 0.91 -14.22 -6.66
CA GLY A 219 0.29 -14.64 -7.91
C GLY A 219 0.45 -13.63 -9.03
N SER A 220 1.55 -12.89 -9.06
CA SER A 220 1.87 -11.96 -10.15
C SER A 220 2.19 -12.75 -11.42
N VAL A 221 1.15 -13.19 -12.09
CA VAL A 221 1.25 -13.75 -13.43
C VAL A 221 0.77 -12.70 -14.41
N SER A 222 1.69 -12.20 -15.22
CA SER A 222 1.31 -11.34 -16.32
C SER A 222 0.59 -12.16 -17.38
N CYS A 223 -0.62 -11.77 -17.75
CA CYS A 223 -1.34 -12.35 -18.85
C CYS A 223 -1.45 -11.34 -20.01
N ARG A 224 -1.38 -11.86 -21.23
CA ARG A 224 -1.71 -11.05 -22.40
C ARG A 224 -3.20 -10.73 -22.37
N ARG A 225 -3.52 -9.45 -22.29
CA ARG A 225 -4.89 -8.97 -22.45
C ARG A 225 -5.08 -8.49 -23.89
N PRO A 226 -6.27 -8.66 -24.51
CA PRO A 226 -6.58 -7.97 -25.74
C PRO A 226 -6.36 -6.47 -25.58
N GLY A 227 -5.55 -5.86 -26.45
CA GLY A 227 -5.17 -4.45 -26.37
C GLY A 227 -3.99 -4.12 -25.45
N ALA A 228 -3.34 -5.08 -24.83
CA ALA A 228 -2.10 -4.85 -24.09
C ALA A 228 -0.96 -4.53 -25.08
N TYR A 229 -0.27 -3.43 -24.85
CA TYR A 229 0.83 -2.96 -25.71
C TYR A 229 2.18 -3.56 -25.31
N ALA A 230 2.29 -4.10 -24.15
CA ALA A 230 3.49 -4.78 -23.69
C ALA A 230 3.13 -6.15 -23.13
N PRO A 231 3.96 -7.17 -23.33
CA PRO A 231 3.85 -8.36 -22.51
C PRO A 231 3.98 -7.89 -21.06
N GLY A 232 3.04 -8.28 -20.24
CA GLY A 232 3.16 -8.06 -18.82
C GLY A 232 4.48 -8.67 -18.34
N TRP A 233 5.05 -8.11 -17.34
CA TRP A 233 6.27 -8.58 -16.69
C TRP A 233 5.96 -9.57 -15.58
#